data_9e8709b1d31bb067b43cc17f750f787f
#
_entry.id   9e8709b1d31bb067b43cc17f750f787f
#
_cell.length_a   1.000
_cell.length_b   1.000
_cell.length_c   1.000
_cell.angle_alpha   90.00
_cell.angle_beta   90.00
_cell.angle_gamma   90.00
#
_symmetry.space_group_name_H-M   'P 1'
#
loop_
_entity.id
_entity.type
_entity.pdbx_description
1 polymer ?
#
loop_
_entity_poly.entity_id
_entity_poly.type
_entity_poly.pdbx_seq_one_letter_code
_entity_poly.pdbx_strand_id
1 'polypeptide(L)'
;MSSTSTNTQSKLDTFLSIVLAEIGTQEKPANSNKVKYNKNNGQFWCGYFVNWCAKKANVSIPDCIYTPSGVARFQGKGQWHNIETSKPKPGDIVFFDFPGGEKVDHVGIVVEVNDDGTLWTVEGNTTADGHTGSQSNGGEVARKLRAYKANKKKLTVFITGFGRPDWKK
;
A
#
# COMPACT_ATOMS: atom_id res chain seq x y z
N MET A 1 -28.98 0.26 -14.36
CA MET A 1 -27.77 0.23 -13.56
C MET A 1 -27.89 1.21 -12.40
N SER A 2 -27.46 0.82 -11.21
CA SER A 2 -27.52 1.71 -10.07
C SER A 2 -26.41 2.76 -10.14
N SER A 3 -26.73 4.00 -9.77
CA SER A 3 -25.74 5.08 -9.65
C SER A 3 -24.60 4.74 -8.68
N THR A 4 -24.88 3.86 -7.70
CA THR A 4 -23.93 3.41 -6.70
C THR A 4 -22.74 2.64 -7.32
N SER A 5 -23.02 1.74 -8.28
CA SER A 5 -21.98 0.95 -8.97
C SER A 5 -21.02 1.85 -9.74
N THR A 6 -21.55 2.81 -10.52
CA THR A 6 -20.77 3.77 -11.29
C THR A 6 -19.90 4.64 -10.36
N ASN A 7 -20.48 5.11 -9.23
CA ASN A 7 -19.76 5.96 -8.28
C ASN A 7 -18.62 5.20 -7.60
N THR A 8 -18.83 3.92 -7.24
CA THR A 8 -17.79 3.05 -6.64
C THR A 8 -16.60 2.90 -7.57
N GLN A 9 -16.84 2.59 -8.83
CA GLN A 9 -15.78 2.42 -9.84
C GLN A 9 -15.04 3.74 -10.06
N SER A 10 -15.75 4.86 -10.11
CA SER A 10 -15.15 6.18 -10.29
C SER A 10 -14.18 6.54 -9.15
N LYS A 11 -14.56 6.29 -7.88
CA LYS A 11 -13.69 6.56 -6.73
C LYS A 11 -12.45 5.68 -6.74
N LEU A 12 -12.61 4.39 -7.01
CA LEU A 12 -11.48 3.46 -7.11
C LEU A 12 -10.53 3.87 -8.23
N ASP A 13 -11.06 4.18 -9.42
CA ASP A 13 -10.24 4.60 -10.56
C ASP A 13 -9.47 5.88 -10.26
N THR A 14 -10.11 6.86 -9.62
CA THR A 14 -9.47 8.10 -9.23
C THR A 14 -8.32 7.84 -8.24
N PHE A 15 -8.58 7.01 -7.23
CA PHE A 15 -7.56 6.63 -6.25
C PHE A 15 -6.36 5.98 -6.93
N LEU A 16 -6.58 4.98 -7.78
CA LEU A 16 -5.50 4.28 -8.48
C LEU A 16 -4.72 5.21 -9.41
N SER A 17 -5.39 6.13 -10.10
CA SER A 17 -4.73 7.13 -10.97
C SER A 17 -3.79 8.02 -10.16
N ILE A 18 -4.21 8.47 -8.99
CA ILE A 18 -3.38 9.30 -8.10
C ILE A 18 -2.16 8.51 -7.63
N VAL A 19 -2.37 7.27 -7.21
CA VAL A 19 -1.30 6.38 -6.74
C VAL A 19 -0.23 6.18 -7.82
N LEU A 20 -0.67 5.82 -9.03
CA LEU A 20 0.25 5.55 -10.15
C LEU A 20 1.03 6.79 -10.58
N ALA A 21 0.42 7.97 -10.48
CA ALA A 21 1.08 9.22 -10.85
C ALA A 21 2.24 9.59 -9.92
N GLU A 22 2.31 9.01 -8.72
CA GLU A 22 3.36 9.32 -7.74
C GLU A 22 4.60 8.44 -7.88
N ILE A 23 4.57 7.41 -8.72
CA ILE A 23 5.73 6.52 -8.94
C ILE A 23 6.94 7.37 -9.38
N GLY A 24 8.09 7.14 -8.74
CA GLY A 24 9.33 7.84 -9.02
C GLY A 24 9.60 9.00 -8.07
N THR A 25 8.66 9.39 -7.23
CA THR A 25 8.91 10.41 -6.20
C THR A 25 9.97 9.91 -5.23
N GLN A 26 10.96 10.75 -4.93
CA GLN A 26 12.07 10.42 -4.04
C GLN A 26 12.19 11.43 -2.92
N GLU A 27 12.67 10.98 -1.77
CA GLU A 27 13.02 11.88 -0.68
C GLU A 27 14.23 12.74 -1.06
N LYS A 28 14.30 13.93 -0.51
CA LYS A 28 15.40 14.89 -0.76
C LYS A 28 15.79 15.58 0.55
N PRO A 29 17.07 15.53 0.91
CA PRO A 29 18.15 14.72 0.30
C PRO A 29 17.95 13.22 0.52
N ALA A 30 18.72 12.41 -0.20
CA ALA A 30 18.69 10.96 -0.04
C ALA A 30 18.90 10.57 1.43
N ASN A 31 18.19 9.55 1.88
CA ASN A 31 18.25 9.02 3.25
C ASN A 31 17.77 9.99 4.35
N SER A 32 17.05 11.05 3.97
CA SER A 32 16.55 12.06 4.92
C SER A 32 15.16 11.77 5.46
N ASN A 33 14.39 10.90 4.79
CA ASN A 33 12.96 10.71 5.05
C ASN A 33 12.16 12.01 4.94
N LYS A 34 12.61 12.94 4.08
CA LYS A 34 11.91 14.21 3.84
C LYS A 34 11.24 14.20 2.48
N VAL A 35 9.93 14.25 2.48
CA VAL A 35 9.10 14.15 1.28
C VAL A 35 7.79 14.88 1.52
N LYS A 36 7.09 15.27 0.45
CA LYS A 36 5.83 16.02 0.57
C LYS A 36 4.74 15.29 1.38
N TYR A 37 4.73 13.96 1.35
CA TYR A 37 3.69 13.18 2.03
C TYR A 37 3.74 13.32 3.55
N ASN A 38 4.92 13.50 4.12
CA ASN A 38 5.11 13.70 5.55
C ASN A 38 5.49 15.16 5.91
N LYS A 39 5.29 16.10 4.98
CA LYS A 39 5.62 17.52 5.17
C LYS A 39 7.08 17.72 5.60
N ASN A 40 7.98 16.90 5.06
CA ASN A 40 9.43 16.95 5.30
C ASN A 40 9.82 16.76 6.78
N ASN A 41 9.06 15.95 7.53
CA ASN A 41 9.28 15.79 8.97
C ASN A 41 10.40 14.81 9.34
N GLY A 42 10.99 14.09 8.37
CA GLY A 42 12.08 13.15 8.61
C GLY A 42 11.66 11.79 9.16
N GLN A 43 10.37 11.51 9.26
CA GLN A 43 9.86 10.21 9.72
C GLN A 43 9.67 9.24 8.55
N PHE A 44 9.69 7.94 8.82
CA PHE A 44 9.36 6.90 7.85
C PHE A 44 7.99 7.19 7.24
N TRP A 45 7.86 7.07 5.92
CA TRP A 45 6.72 7.66 5.25
C TRP A 45 5.88 6.71 4.38
N CYS A 46 6.02 5.40 4.56
CA CYS A 46 5.17 4.46 3.80
C CYS A 46 3.67 4.68 4.11
N GLY A 47 3.31 4.84 5.38
CA GLY A 47 1.93 5.10 5.79
C GLY A 47 1.47 6.53 5.45
N TYR A 48 2.36 7.51 5.55
CA TYR A 48 2.06 8.88 5.11
C TYR A 48 1.70 8.93 3.63
N PHE A 49 2.41 8.16 2.81
CA PHE A 49 2.12 8.07 1.37
C PHE A 49 0.69 7.55 1.12
N VAL A 50 0.32 6.45 1.78
CA VAL A 50 -1.02 5.86 1.65
C VAL A 50 -2.09 6.86 2.07
N ASN A 51 -1.91 7.51 3.23
CA ASN A 51 -2.83 8.52 3.73
C ASN A 51 -2.97 9.69 2.75
N TRP A 52 -1.85 10.15 2.20
CA TRP A 52 -1.82 11.26 1.26
C TRP A 52 -2.62 10.93 -0.02
N CYS A 53 -2.42 9.75 -0.58
CA CYS A 53 -3.15 9.31 -1.77
C CYS A 53 -4.65 9.22 -1.52
N ALA A 54 -5.05 8.65 -0.39
CA ALA A 54 -6.46 8.55 -0.02
C ALA A 54 -7.11 9.91 0.16
N LYS A 55 -6.44 10.83 0.85
CA LYS A 55 -6.92 12.19 1.05
C LYS A 55 -7.08 12.92 -0.29
N LYS A 56 -6.10 12.79 -1.17
CA LYS A 56 -6.13 13.42 -2.49
C LYS A 56 -7.28 12.89 -3.35
N ALA A 57 -7.61 11.62 -3.21
CA ALA A 57 -8.72 10.98 -3.92
C ALA A 57 -10.08 11.20 -3.23
N ASN A 58 -10.09 11.87 -2.09
CA ASN A 58 -11.28 12.04 -1.26
C ASN A 58 -11.89 10.71 -0.80
N VAL A 59 -11.00 9.77 -0.44
CA VAL A 59 -11.35 8.45 0.07
C VAL A 59 -11.00 8.39 1.56
N SER A 60 -11.96 8.01 2.39
CA SER A 60 -11.72 7.88 3.83
C SER A 60 -11.15 6.51 4.15
N ILE A 61 -9.96 6.47 4.76
CA ILE A 61 -9.32 5.25 5.25
C ILE A 61 -8.81 5.48 6.67
N PRO A 62 -8.62 4.41 7.46
CA PRO A 62 -7.90 4.52 8.73
C PRO A 62 -6.49 5.05 8.53
N ASP A 63 -5.97 5.76 9.53
CA ASP A 63 -4.60 6.26 9.53
C ASP A 63 -3.61 5.09 9.50
N CYS A 64 -2.70 5.09 8.53
CA CYS A 64 -1.71 4.04 8.30
C CYS A 64 -0.28 4.44 8.71
N ILE A 65 -0.09 5.60 9.33
CA ILE A 65 1.26 6.10 9.68
C ILE A 65 2.03 5.09 10.54
N TYR A 66 1.40 4.61 11.62
CA TYR A 66 1.95 3.50 12.40
C TYR A 66 1.24 2.22 11.93
N THR A 67 1.97 1.38 11.22
CA THR A 67 1.36 0.27 10.48
C THR A 67 0.60 -0.73 11.36
N PRO A 68 1.07 -1.14 12.57
CA PRO A 68 0.26 -2.00 13.43
C PRO A 68 -1.08 -1.37 13.83
N SER A 69 -1.12 -0.07 14.05
CA SER A 69 -2.37 0.65 14.33
C SER A 69 -3.30 0.68 13.13
N GLY A 70 -2.74 0.82 11.93
CA GLY A 70 -3.52 0.75 10.68
C GLY A 70 -4.24 -0.58 10.56
N VAL A 71 -3.56 -1.69 10.82
CA VAL A 71 -4.14 -3.03 10.83
C VAL A 71 -5.29 -3.10 11.83
N ALA A 72 -5.05 -2.69 13.08
CA ALA A 72 -6.04 -2.73 14.15
C ALA A 72 -7.29 -1.90 13.80
N ARG A 73 -7.10 -0.75 13.17
CA ARG A 73 -8.21 0.13 12.76
C ARG A 73 -9.04 -0.47 11.65
N PHE A 74 -8.41 -1.11 10.65
CA PHE A 74 -9.16 -1.84 9.62
C PHE A 74 -9.94 -3.01 10.23
N GLN A 75 -9.34 -3.73 11.17
CA GLN A 75 -10.04 -4.81 11.91
C GLN A 75 -11.27 -4.25 12.64
N GLY A 76 -11.12 -3.13 13.33
CA GLY A 76 -12.21 -2.48 14.05
C GLY A 76 -13.36 -2.02 13.17
N LYS A 77 -13.09 -1.74 11.89
CA LYS A 77 -14.13 -1.36 10.91
C LYS A 77 -14.74 -2.55 10.18
N GLY A 78 -14.27 -3.78 10.45
CA GLY A 78 -14.71 -4.96 9.71
C GLY A 78 -14.23 -4.97 8.25
N GLN A 79 -13.15 -4.25 7.94
CA GLN A 79 -12.60 -4.11 6.59
C GLN A 79 -11.28 -4.86 6.41
N TRP A 80 -10.83 -5.59 7.41
CA TRP A 80 -9.60 -6.38 7.35
C TRP A 80 -9.83 -7.75 6.73
N HIS A 81 -8.89 -8.16 5.89
CA HIS A 81 -8.87 -9.49 5.27
C HIS A 81 -7.51 -10.12 5.48
N ASN A 82 -7.50 -11.34 5.99
CA ASN A 82 -6.28 -12.11 6.17
C ASN A 82 -5.83 -12.67 4.81
N ILE A 83 -4.53 -12.63 4.55
CA ILE A 83 -3.98 -13.11 3.27
C ILE A 83 -4.21 -14.60 3.02
N GLU A 84 -4.28 -15.39 4.07
CA GLU A 84 -4.49 -16.86 3.96
C GLU A 84 -5.89 -17.23 3.51
N THR A 85 -6.87 -16.35 3.73
CA THR A 85 -8.29 -16.65 3.51
C THR A 85 -8.97 -15.79 2.47
N SER A 86 -8.29 -14.74 1.99
CA SER A 86 -8.91 -13.77 1.09
C SER A 86 -7.98 -13.41 -0.05
N LYS A 87 -8.55 -13.17 -1.24
CA LYS A 87 -7.80 -12.74 -2.41
C LYS A 87 -7.77 -11.22 -2.47
N PRO A 88 -6.58 -10.60 -2.63
CA PRO A 88 -6.47 -9.15 -2.81
C PRO A 88 -7.17 -8.65 -4.08
N LYS A 89 -7.54 -7.38 -4.06
CA LYS A 89 -8.11 -6.66 -5.21
C LYS A 89 -7.40 -5.32 -5.38
N PRO A 90 -7.37 -4.76 -6.59
CA PRO A 90 -6.85 -3.40 -6.79
C PRO A 90 -7.55 -2.41 -5.86
N GLY A 91 -6.78 -1.51 -5.26
CA GLY A 91 -7.25 -0.55 -4.27
C GLY A 91 -7.09 -1.00 -2.83
N ASP A 92 -6.85 -2.27 -2.57
CA ASP A 92 -6.62 -2.75 -1.21
C ASP A 92 -5.35 -2.12 -0.61
N ILE A 93 -5.41 -1.82 0.67
CA ILE A 93 -4.28 -1.33 1.45
C ILE A 93 -3.59 -2.54 2.07
N VAL A 94 -2.41 -2.86 1.59
CA VAL A 94 -1.71 -4.11 1.92
C VAL A 94 -0.61 -3.88 2.93
N PHE A 95 -0.54 -4.75 3.93
CA PHE A 95 0.41 -4.65 5.04
C PHE A 95 1.41 -5.81 5.00
N PHE A 96 2.66 -5.49 5.28
CA PHE A 96 3.78 -6.41 5.18
C PHE A 96 4.47 -6.59 6.54
N ASP A 97 4.98 -7.80 6.74
CA ASP A 97 5.88 -8.11 7.85
C ASP A 97 7.19 -8.64 7.25
N PHE A 98 8.19 -7.77 7.14
CA PHE A 98 9.49 -8.15 6.60
C PHE A 98 10.38 -8.74 7.69
N PRO A 99 11.34 -9.64 7.32
CA PRO A 99 12.27 -10.22 8.30
C PRO A 99 13.06 -9.13 9.04
N GLY A 100 13.30 -9.37 10.33
CA GLY A 100 14.05 -8.46 11.20
C GLY A 100 13.18 -7.49 11.98
N GLY A 101 11.88 -7.42 11.70
CA GLY A 101 10.92 -6.64 12.49
C GLY A 101 10.14 -7.53 13.45
N GLU A 102 9.62 -6.95 14.51
CA GLU A 102 8.77 -7.67 15.48
C GLU A 102 7.30 -7.59 15.14
N LYS A 103 6.92 -6.71 14.21
CA LYS A 103 5.51 -6.40 13.86
C LYS A 103 5.42 -6.05 12.40
N VAL A 104 4.19 -5.93 11.92
CA VAL A 104 3.92 -5.31 10.62
C VAL A 104 4.68 -3.98 10.52
N ASP A 105 5.53 -3.85 9.53
CA ASP A 105 6.48 -2.74 9.43
C ASP A 105 6.40 -1.97 8.11
N HIS A 106 5.48 -2.33 7.22
CA HIS A 106 5.34 -1.65 5.93
C HIS A 106 3.91 -1.73 5.41
N VAL A 107 3.56 -0.79 4.55
CA VAL A 107 2.22 -0.69 3.96
C VAL A 107 2.34 -0.17 2.53
N GLY A 108 1.47 -0.65 1.66
CA GLY A 108 1.39 -0.22 0.27
C GLY A 108 -0.04 -0.33 -0.26
N ILE A 109 -0.18 -0.12 -1.57
CA ILE A 109 -1.47 -0.12 -2.25
C ILE A 109 -1.42 -1.12 -3.40
N VAL A 110 -2.36 -2.05 -3.44
CA VAL A 110 -2.48 -3.02 -4.54
C VAL A 110 -3.03 -2.30 -5.78
N VAL A 111 -2.33 -2.42 -6.90
CA VAL A 111 -2.75 -1.80 -8.16
C VAL A 111 -3.15 -2.81 -9.23
N GLU A 112 -2.65 -4.04 -9.16
CA GLU A 112 -2.97 -5.12 -10.10
C GLU A 112 -2.76 -6.47 -9.44
N VAL A 113 -3.64 -7.43 -9.70
CA VAL A 113 -3.53 -8.78 -9.15
C VAL A 113 -3.40 -9.77 -10.30
N ASN A 114 -2.38 -10.62 -10.25
CA ASN A 114 -2.11 -11.65 -11.23
C ASN A 114 -2.70 -13.00 -10.80
N ASP A 115 -2.93 -13.89 -11.76
CA ASP A 115 -3.47 -15.22 -11.46
C ASP A 115 -2.41 -16.21 -10.96
N ASP A 116 -1.14 -15.84 -11.04
CA ASP A 116 0.00 -16.72 -10.71
C ASP A 116 0.44 -16.66 -9.24
N GLY A 117 -0.32 -16.01 -8.36
CA GLY A 117 0.03 -15.85 -6.94
C GLY A 117 0.81 -14.58 -6.65
N THR A 118 1.00 -13.73 -7.65
CA THR A 118 1.69 -12.45 -7.48
C THR A 118 0.72 -11.28 -7.70
N LEU A 119 1.16 -10.10 -7.29
CA LEU A 119 0.43 -8.85 -7.50
C LEU A 119 1.42 -7.70 -7.62
N TRP A 120 0.93 -6.60 -8.16
CA TRP A 120 1.70 -5.35 -8.20
C TRP A 120 1.15 -4.39 -7.15
N THR A 121 2.07 -3.81 -6.42
CA THR A 121 1.78 -2.72 -5.48
C THR A 121 2.42 -1.43 -5.94
N VAL A 122 1.98 -0.31 -5.38
CA VAL A 122 2.75 0.92 -5.33
C VAL A 122 2.98 1.23 -3.86
N GLU A 123 4.22 1.43 -3.50
CA GLU A 123 4.66 1.58 -2.11
C GLU A 123 5.50 2.85 -1.99
N GLY A 124 5.26 3.60 -0.92
CA GLY A 124 6.11 4.72 -0.54
C GLY A 124 7.26 4.26 0.34
N ASN A 125 8.37 4.98 0.30
CA ASN A 125 9.56 4.71 1.11
C ASN A 125 10.11 3.29 0.93
N THR A 126 10.18 2.84 -0.31
CA THR A 126 10.67 1.51 -0.67
C THR A 126 11.83 1.63 -1.68
N THR A 127 12.35 0.50 -2.11
CA THR A 127 13.38 0.42 -3.15
C THR A 127 12.78 -0.24 -4.38
N ALA A 128 12.97 0.36 -5.55
CA ALA A 128 12.45 -0.16 -6.82
C ALA A 128 13.00 -1.56 -7.12
N ASP A 129 12.22 -2.38 -7.81
CA ASP A 129 12.65 -3.72 -8.23
C ASP A 129 13.90 -3.60 -9.11
N GLY A 130 14.85 -4.50 -8.90
CA GLY A 130 16.14 -4.48 -9.59
C GLY A 130 17.20 -3.59 -8.94
N HIS A 131 16.84 -2.80 -7.93
CA HIS A 131 17.79 -1.99 -7.16
C HIS A 131 18.03 -2.62 -5.78
N THR A 132 19.17 -2.30 -5.18
CA THR A 132 19.55 -2.77 -3.84
C THR A 132 19.15 -1.70 -2.81
N GLY A 133 18.46 -2.12 -1.76
CA GLY A 133 18.08 -1.21 -0.68
C GLY A 133 16.98 -1.77 0.19
N SER A 134 16.58 -0.98 1.17
CA SER A 134 15.52 -1.36 2.12
C SER A 134 14.16 -1.41 1.44
N GLN A 135 13.37 -2.41 1.77
CA GLN A 135 12.00 -2.54 1.28
C GLN A 135 11.03 -1.66 2.06
N SER A 136 11.39 -1.24 3.26
CA SER A 136 10.52 -0.45 4.15
C SER A 136 11.09 0.93 4.50
N ASN A 137 12.29 1.26 4.03
CA ASN A 137 12.91 2.57 4.20
C ASN A 137 13.89 2.87 3.04
N GLY A 138 13.42 2.67 1.81
CA GLY A 138 14.23 2.80 0.60
C GLY A 138 14.24 4.19 -0.04
N GLY A 139 13.32 5.07 0.36
CA GLY A 139 13.36 6.48 -0.03
C GLY A 139 12.62 6.87 -1.31
N GLU A 140 11.90 5.95 -1.95
CA GLU A 140 11.17 6.29 -3.18
C GLU A 140 9.78 5.66 -3.24
N VAL A 141 8.93 6.20 -4.10
CA VAL A 141 7.67 5.57 -4.49
C VAL A 141 7.94 4.67 -5.67
N ALA A 142 7.65 3.38 -5.55
CA ALA A 142 7.93 2.41 -6.59
C ALA A 142 6.80 1.41 -6.77
N ARG A 143 6.67 0.93 -8.01
CA ARG A 143 5.81 -0.21 -8.34
C ARG A 143 6.60 -1.49 -8.03
N LYS A 144 6.02 -2.39 -7.22
CA LYS A 144 6.70 -3.58 -6.72
C LYS A 144 5.93 -4.84 -7.07
N LEU A 145 6.65 -5.88 -7.50
CA LEU A 145 6.06 -7.21 -7.65
C LEU A 145 6.16 -7.94 -6.31
N ARG A 146 5.02 -8.35 -5.78
CA ARG A 146 4.91 -9.03 -4.49
C ARG A 146 4.14 -10.34 -4.65
N ALA A 147 4.32 -11.26 -3.69
CA ALA A 147 3.57 -12.51 -3.65
C ALA A 147 2.44 -12.42 -2.63
N TYR A 148 1.26 -12.97 -2.97
CA TYR A 148 0.15 -13.13 -2.02
C TYR A 148 -0.15 -14.60 -1.73
N LYS A 149 0.46 -15.52 -2.46
CA LYS A 149 0.43 -16.97 -2.20
C LYS A 149 1.62 -17.64 -2.91
N ALA A 150 1.75 -18.96 -2.76
CA ALA A 150 2.78 -19.72 -3.45
C ALA A 150 2.75 -19.43 -4.96
N ASN A 151 3.92 -19.28 -5.56
CA ASN A 151 4.04 -18.82 -6.95
C ASN A 151 5.28 -19.44 -7.62
N LYS A 152 5.23 -19.55 -8.95
CA LYS A 152 6.33 -20.14 -9.74
C LYS A 152 7.61 -19.30 -9.70
N LYS A 153 7.51 -18.02 -9.41
CA LYS A 153 8.67 -17.12 -9.29
C LYS A 153 9.40 -17.28 -7.96
N LYS A 154 8.86 -18.10 -7.06
CA LYS A 154 9.43 -18.38 -5.73
C LYS A 154 9.63 -17.13 -4.89
N LEU A 155 8.80 -16.11 -5.10
CA LEU A 155 8.77 -14.92 -4.24
C LEU A 155 8.18 -15.30 -2.89
N THR A 156 8.81 -14.79 -1.82
CA THR A 156 8.33 -14.99 -0.45
C THR A 156 7.09 -14.15 -0.21
N VAL A 157 6.10 -14.71 0.50
CA VAL A 157 4.91 -13.99 0.91
C VAL A 157 5.20 -13.23 2.20
N PHE A 158 5.34 -11.90 2.11
CA PHE A 158 5.51 -11.02 3.28
C PHE A 158 4.21 -10.34 3.68
N ILE A 159 3.16 -10.47 2.86
CA ILE A 159 1.86 -9.85 3.11
C ILE A 159 1.16 -10.60 4.25
N THR A 160 0.73 -9.87 5.28
CA THR A 160 -0.06 -10.44 6.38
C THR A 160 -1.55 -10.37 6.10
N GLY A 161 -1.98 -9.32 5.43
CA GLY A 161 -3.36 -9.09 5.09
C GLY A 161 -3.54 -7.71 4.48
N PHE A 162 -4.79 -7.31 4.32
CA PHE A 162 -5.10 -6.04 3.68
C PHE A 162 -6.40 -5.46 4.20
N GLY A 163 -6.47 -4.13 4.20
CA GLY A 163 -7.68 -3.38 4.46
C GLY A 163 -8.36 -3.02 3.14
N ARG A 164 -9.68 -3.21 3.05
CA ARG A 164 -10.44 -2.85 1.86
C ARG A 164 -11.31 -1.67 2.14
N PRO A 165 -10.98 -0.49 1.59
CA PRO A 165 -11.82 0.70 1.78
C PRO A 165 -13.23 0.49 1.25
N ASP A 166 -14.18 1.24 1.80
CA ASP A 166 -15.54 1.27 1.29
C ASP A 166 -15.62 2.31 0.16
N TRP A 167 -15.56 1.83 -1.06
CA TRP A 167 -15.56 2.67 -2.25
C TRP A 167 -16.89 3.38 -2.51
N LYS A 168 -17.93 3.03 -1.75
CA LYS A 168 -19.26 3.64 -1.90
C LYS A 168 -19.40 4.97 -1.15
N LYS A 169 -18.47 5.28 -0.26
CA LYS A 169 -18.55 6.48 0.58
C LYS A 169 -17.70 7.64 0.04
#